data_15f4097f835efbfd703485d9dab67951
#
_entry.id   15f4097f835efbfd703485d9dab67951
#
_cell.length_a   1.000
_cell.length_b   1.000
_cell.length_c   1.000
_cell.angle_alpha   90.00
_cell.angle_beta   90.00
_cell.angle_gamma   90.00
#
_symmetry.space_group_name_H-M   'P 1'
#
loop_
_entity.id
_entity.type
_entity.pdbx_description
1 polymer ?
#
loop_
_entity_poly.entity_id
_entity_poly.type
_entity_poly.pdbx_seq_one_letter_code
_entity_poly.pdbx_strand_id
1 'polypeptide(L)'
;MKGIPKMSGAKKISAEELALLRHTLATVAYRGGKALRGAPDSFANSSSGENGRTPAKILAHLGDLYDWALSIVSGNQVWKDSHPLPWEKEVDRFFASLKKFDNYLVTGDEMHESAAALFQGPIADSLTHIGQIAMLRRMAGCSIKGENYHKAEITAGRLGADQATPRREF
;
A
#
# COMPACT_ATOMS: atom_id res chain seq x y z
N MET A 1 -19.90 2.64 27.78
CA MET A 1 -18.67 2.84 27.00
C MET A 1 -17.60 1.91 27.56
N LYS A 2 -17.26 0.81 26.88
CA LYS A 2 -16.17 -0.08 27.30
C LYS A 2 -14.87 0.56 26.80
N GLY A 3 -13.96 0.86 27.74
CA GLY A 3 -12.67 1.49 27.45
C GLY A 3 -11.86 0.64 26.47
N ILE A 4 -11.25 1.33 25.50
CA ILE A 4 -10.25 0.76 24.57
C ILE A 4 -9.12 0.20 25.46
N PRO A 5 -8.69 -1.05 25.29
CA PRO A 5 -7.59 -1.60 26.06
C PRO A 5 -6.33 -0.76 25.82
N LYS A 6 -5.67 -0.34 26.90
CA LYS A 6 -4.37 0.32 26.87
C LYS A 6 -3.41 -0.57 26.06
N MET A 7 -2.82 0.02 25.03
CA MET A 7 -1.85 -0.64 24.16
C MET A 7 -0.72 -1.26 25.01
N SER A 8 -0.43 -2.51 24.73
CA SER A 8 0.71 -3.26 25.25
C SER A 8 1.99 -2.45 25.00
N GLY A 9 2.89 -2.40 25.98
CA GLY A 9 4.17 -1.70 25.84
C GLY A 9 4.92 -2.14 24.59
N ALA A 10 5.76 -1.24 24.08
CA ALA A 10 6.57 -1.43 22.88
C ALA A 10 7.27 -2.79 22.87
N LYS A 11 7.18 -3.49 21.73
CA LYS A 11 7.81 -4.79 21.51
C LYS A 11 8.93 -4.65 20.48
N LYS A 12 10.03 -5.32 20.72
CA LYS A 12 11.07 -5.45 19.70
C LYS A 12 10.63 -6.50 18.69
N ILE A 13 10.59 -6.10 17.40
CA ILE A 13 10.31 -7.01 16.29
C ILE A 13 11.54 -7.90 16.03
N SER A 14 11.35 -9.17 15.69
CA SER A 14 12.46 -10.04 15.29
C SER A 14 13.02 -9.64 13.92
N ALA A 15 14.26 -10.05 13.64
CA ALA A 15 14.89 -9.79 12.35
C ALA A 15 14.12 -10.44 11.18
N GLU A 16 13.56 -11.62 11.41
CA GLU A 16 12.76 -12.37 10.44
C GLU A 16 11.43 -11.67 10.17
N GLU A 17 10.72 -11.21 11.21
CA GLU A 17 9.47 -10.44 11.06
C GLU A 17 9.72 -9.14 10.33
N LEU A 18 10.79 -8.41 10.66
CA LEU A 18 11.18 -7.20 9.97
C LEU A 18 11.48 -7.45 8.49
N ALA A 19 12.25 -8.49 8.18
CA ALA A 19 12.57 -8.86 6.81
C ALA A 19 11.31 -9.21 6.01
N LEU A 20 10.38 -9.97 6.59
CA LEU A 20 9.11 -10.32 5.96
C LEU A 20 8.23 -9.08 5.72
N LEU A 21 8.07 -8.20 6.71
CA LEU A 21 7.30 -6.95 6.55
C LEU A 21 7.88 -6.09 5.43
N ARG A 22 9.19 -5.88 5.40
CA ARG A 22 9.85 -5.08 4.38
C ARG A 22 9.72 -5.68 2.98
N HIS A 23 9.82 -7.02 2.87
CA HIS A 23 9.56 -7.71 1.60
C HIS A 23 8.10 -7.57 1.16
N THR A 24 7.18 -7.62 2.11
CA THR A 24 5.74 -7.44 1.83
C THR A 24 5.44 -6.02 1.34
N LEU A 25 6.06 -4.98 1.95
CA LEU A 25 5.94 -3.60 1.46
C LEU A 25 6.50 -3.44 0.04
N ALA A 26 7.64 -4.06 -0.26
CA ALA A 26 8.18 -4.08 -1.62
C ALA A 26 7.25 -4.80 -2.60
N THR A 27 6.54 -5.85 -2.15
CA THR A 27 5.52 -6.53 -2.95
C THR A 27 4.33 -5.63 -3.24
N VAL A 28 3.87 -4.86 -2.26
CA VAL A 28 2.82 -3.84 -2.44
C VAL A 28 3.28 -2.77 -3.43
N ALA A 29 4.50 -2.25 -3.28
CA ALA A 29 5.06 -1.24 -4.19
C ALA A 29 5.16 -1.77 -5.63
N TYR A 30 5.62 -3.01 -5.82
CA TYR A 30 5.73 -3.65 -7.12
C TYR A 30 4.36 -3.82 -7.80
N ARG A 31 3.41 -4.42 -7.09
CA ARG A 31 2.06 -4.68 -7.62
C ARG A 31 1.27 -3.40 -7.82
N GLY A 32 1.39 -2.45 -6.88
CA GLY A 32 0.82 -1.11 -7.00
C GLY A 32 1.41 -0.37 -8.19
N GLY A 33 2.74 -0.34 -8.32
CA GLY A 33 3.42 0.28 -9.45
C GLY A 33 2.97 -0.28 -10.79
N LYS A 34 2.76 -1.61 -10.89
CA LYS A 34 2.21 -2.23 -12.10
C LYS A 34 0.78 -1.77 -12.39
N ALA A 35 -0.07 -1.68 -11.36
CA ALA A 35 -1.47 -1.26 -11.52
C ALA A 35 -1.60 0.23 -11.88
N LEU A 36 -0.68 1.08 -11.41
CA LEU A 36 -0.74 2.53 -11.59
C LEU A 36 -0.05 3.01 -12.89
N ARG A 37 1.02 2.34 -13.31
CA ARG A 37 1.84 2.75 -14.47
C ARG A 37 1.04 2.82 -15.75
N GLY A 38 1.16 3.95 -16.47
CA GLY A 38 0.52 4.15 -17.77
C GLY A 38 -1.01 4.15 -17.71
N ALA A 39 -1.59 4.46 -16.55
CA ALA A 39 -3.02 4.75 -16.48
C ALA A 39 -3.28 6.10 -17.16
N PRO A 40 -4.25 6.21 -18.08
CA PRO A 40 -4.59 7.51 -18.68
C PRO A 40 -5.23 8.44 -17.65
N ASP A 41 -5.08 9.75 -17.81
CA ASP A 41 -5.65 10.75 -16.87
C ASP A 41 -7.15 10.59 -16.67
N SER A 42 -7.88 10.20 -17.72
CA SER A 42 -9.33 9.93 -17.64
C SER A 42 -9.69 8.78 -16.72
N PHE A 43 -8.75 7.88 -16.42
CA PHE A 43 -8.96 6.73 -15.55
C PHE A 43 -9.21 7.14 -14.09
N ALA A 44 -8.57 8.20 -13.62
CA ALA A 44 -8.64 8.65 -12.21
C ALA A 44 -10.07 8.77 -11.67
N ASN A 45 -10.98 9.24 -12.54
CA ASN A 45 -12.39 9.51 -12.20
C ASN A 45 -13.36 8.56 -12.91
N SER A 46 -12.89 7.47 -13.50
CA SER A 46 -13.76 6.49 -14.14
C SER A 46 -14.74 5.89 -13.13
N SER A 47 -15.98 5.68 -13.58
CA SER A 47 -17.03 5.15 -12.72
C SER A 47 -16.84 3.64 -12.49
N SER A 48 -17.02 3.23 -11.24
CA SER A 48 -17.11 1.83 -10.85
C SER A 48 -18.56 1.40 -10.53
N GLY A 49 -19.53 2.16 -11.02
CA GLY A 49 -20.96 2.01 -10.70
C GLY A 49 -21.46 3.12 -9.78
N GLU A 50 -22.78 3.13 -9.55
CA GLU A 50 -23.51 4.23 -8.90
C GLU A 50 -23.01 4.55 -7.47
N ASN A 51 -22.52 3.54 -6.73
CA ASN A 51 -21.99 3.68 -5.37
C ASN A 51 -20.51 3.27 -5.25
N GLY A 52 -19.81 3.13 -6.37
CA GLY A 52 -18.43 2.68 -6.38
C GLY A 52 -17.42 3.80 -6.11
N ARG A 53 -16.29 3.44 -5.49
CA ARG A 53 -15.17 4.37 -5.35
C ARG A 53 -14.46 4.55 -6.70
N THR A 54 -14.13 5.79 -7.06
CA THR A 54 -13.26 6.04 -8.22
C THR A 54 -11.83 5.56 -7.96
N PRO A 55 -11.03 5.26 -9.00
CA PRO A 55 -9.62 4.93 -8.84
C PRO A 55 -8.84 5.93 -8.01
N ALA A 56 -9.08 7.23 -8.18
CA ALA A 56 -8.45 8.27 -7.37
C ALA A 56 -8.81 8.16 -5.88
N LYS A 57 -10.06 7.86 -5.54
CA LYS A 57 -10.48 7.62 -4.14
C LYS A 57 -9.83 6.37 -3.55
N ILE A 58 -9.68 5.30 -4.34
CA ILE A 58 -9.01 4.07 -3.90
C ILE A 58 -7.52 4.34 -3.68
N LEU A 59 -6.88 5.10 -4.56
CA LEU A 59 -5.47 5.42 -4.45
C LEU A 59 -5.19 6.34 -3.24
N ALA A 60 -6.06 7.33 -2.99
CA ALA A 60 -5.98 8.16 -1.78
C ALA A 60 -6.06 7.32 -0.51
N HIS A 61 -7.00 6.38 -0.47
CA HIS A 61 -7.13 5.44 0.66
C HIS A 61 -5.88 4.56 0.84
N LEU A 62 -5.23 4.14 -0.24
CA LEU A 62 -3.95 3.43 -0.16
C LEU A 62 -2.85 4.24 0.53
N GLY A 63 -2.77 5.54 0.24
CA GLY A 63 -1.88 6.45 0.96
C GLY A 63 -2.22 6.57 2.44
N ASP A 64 -3.51 6.69 2.76
CA ASP A 64 -4.02 6.78 4.13
C ASP A 64 -3.73 5.52 4.96
N LEU A 65 -3.79 4.32 4.35
CA LEU A 65 -3.45 3.05 5.00
C LEU A 65 -2.00 3.04 5.50
N TYR A 66 -1.03 3.59 4.76
CA TYR A 66 0.37 3.62 5.19
C TYR A 66 0.69 4.77 6.14
N ASP A 67 0.03 5.91 6.03
CA ASP A 67 0.08 6.96 7.05
C ASP A 67 -0.52 6.44 8.38
N TRP A 68 -1.60 5.67 8.31
CA TRP A 68 -2.19 4.99 9.47
C TRP A 68 -1.27 3.92 10.05
N ALA A 69 -0.69 3.04 9.21
CA ALA A 69 0.26 2.02 9.66
C ALA A 69 1.44 2.65 10.42
N LEU A 70 1.99 3.75 9.90
CA LEU A 70 3.04 4.50 10.56
C LEU A 70 2.59 5.06 11.91
N SER A 71 1.37 5.61 12.00
CA SER A 71 0.82 6.13 13.24
C SER A 71 0.58 5.04 14.30
N ILE A 72 0.21 3.83 13.87
CA ILE A 72 0.04 2.66 14.75
C ILE A 72 1.41 2.26 15.34
N VAL A 73 2.40 2.03 14.49
CA VAL A 73 3.72 1.54 14.96
C VAL A 73 4.44 2.56 15.82
N SER A 74 4.20 3.85 15.62
CA SER A 74 4.74 4.92 16.46
C SER A 74 3.97 5.13 17.78
N GLY A 75 2.91 4.36 18.03
CA GLY A 75 2.13 4.43 19.28
C GLY A 75 1.13 5.59 19.35
N ASN A 76 0.92 6.30 18.25
CA ASN A 76 -0.02 7.42 18.17
C ASN A 76 -1.04 7.20 17.05
N GLN A 77 -1.89 6.19 17.21
CA GLN A 77 -2.84 5.77 16.18
C GLN A 77 -3.81 6.88 15.77
N VAL A 78 -3.74 7.30 14.51
CA VAL A 78 -4.59 8.32 13.90
C VAL A 78 -5.03 7.86 12.52
N TRP A 79 -6.34 7.82 12.28
CA TRP A 79 -6.91 7.62 10.96
C TRP A 79 -7.31 8.96 10.34
N LYS A 80 -7.07 9.11 9.04
CA LYS A 80 -7.54 10.25 8.25
C LYS A 80 -8.12 9.75 6.93
N ASP A 81 -9.27 10.31 6.52
CA ASP A 81 -9.81 10.14 5.18
C ASP A 81 -9.39 11.33 4.32
N SER A 82 -8.44 11.12 3.44
CA SER A 82 -7.95 12.18 2.56
C SER A 82 -8.84 12.38 1.35
N HIS A 83 -9.06 13.65 0.96
CA HIS A 83 -9.61 13.94 -0.36
C HIS A 83 -8.57 13.62 -1.43
N PRO A 84 -8.97 12.97 -2.55
CA PRO A 84 -8.03 12.64 -3.61
C PRO A 84 -7.34 13.87 -4.20
N LEU A 85 -6.02 13.78 -4.34
CA LEU A 85 -5.21 14.71 -5.10
C LEU A 85 -5.34 14.42 -6.61
N PRO A 86 -4.82 15.29 -7.51
CA PRO A 86 -4.61 14.92 -8.89
C PRO A 86 -3.84 13.62 -9.01
N TRP A 87 -4.18 12.77 -10.01
CA TRP A 87 -3.72 11.38 -10.12
C TRP A 87 -2.22 11.18 -9.88
N GLU A 88 -1.37 11.92 -10.60
CA GLU A 88 0.08 11.81 -10.47
C GLU A 88 0.57 12.16 -9.05
N LYS A 89 -0.04 13.14 -8.41
CA LYS A 89 0.27 13.52 -7.03
C LYS A 89 -0.15 12.45 -6.03
N GLU A 90 -1.24 11.75 -6.31
CA GLU A 90 -1.68 10.64 -5.47
C GLU A 90 -0.78 9.42 -5.64
N VAL A 91 -0.29 9.16 -6.87
CA VAL A 91 0.74 8.14 -7.13
C VAL A 91 2.02 8.45 -6.35
N ASP A 92 2.51 9.70 -6.40
CA ASP A 92 3.67 10.14 -5.63
C ASP A 92 3.45 9.95 -4.12
N ARG A 93 2.27 10.32 -3.62
CA ARG A 93 1.89 10.19 -2.21
C ARG A 93 1.88 8.73 -1.76
N PHE A 94 1.32 7.82 -2.55
CA PHE A 94 1.29 6.39 -2.25
C PHE A 94 2.71 5.83 -2.04
N PHE A 95 3.63 6.08 -2.96
CA PHE A 95 5.01 5.61 -2.81
C PHE A 95 5.76 6.31 -1.67
N ALA A 96 5.48 7.60 -1.43
CA ALA A 96 6.08 8.33 -0.32
C ALA A 96 5.63 7.80 1.04
N SER A 97 4.35 7.44 1.20
CA SER A 97 3.82 6.88 2.45
C SER A 97 4.38 5.48 2.74
N LEU A 98 4.50 4.62 1.71
CA LEU A 98 5.21 3.34 1.81
C LEU A 98 6.65 3.52 2.30
N LYS A 99 7.37 4.48 1.71
CA LYS A 99 8.76 4.76 2.06
C LYS A 99 8.93 5.27 3.49
N LYS A 100 8.02 6.13 3.93
CA LYS A 100 8.00 6.62 5.33
C LYS A 100 7.80 5.48 6.31
N PHE A 101 6.88 4.57 6.02
CA PHE A 101 6.60 3.42 6.86
C PHE A 101 7.78 2.45 6.92
N ASP A 102 8.39 2.08 5.78
CA ASP A 102 9.60 1.23 5.74
C ASP A 102 10.78 1.87 6.48
N ASN A 103 11.00 3.17 6.30
CA ASN A 103 12.05 3.89 7.03
C ASN A 103 11.84 3.79 8.54
N TYR A 104 10.63 3.94 9.04
CA TYR A 104 10.35 3.76 10.47
C TYR A 104 10.65 2.34 10.92
N LEU A 105 10.29 1.31 10.14
CA LEU A 105 10.58 -0.09 10.47
C LEU A 105 12.09 -0.35 10.58
N VAL A 106 12.90 0.34 9.78
CA VAL A 106 14.38 0.19 9.78
C VAL A 106 15.04 0.95 10.93
N THR A 107 14.54 2.14 11.25
CA THR A 107 15.19 3.07 12.20
C THR A 107 14.46 3.17 13.54
N GLY A 108 13.23 2.68 13.64
CA GLY A 108 12.44 2.70 14.85
C GLY A 108 12.95 1.68 15.86
N ASP A 109 13.25 2.14 17.08
CA ASP A 109 13.73 1.27 18.14
C ASP A 109 12.61 0.46 18.78
N GLU A 110 11.38 0.94 18.70
CA GLU A 110 10.21 0.39 19.38
C GLU A 110 9.00 0.30 18.45
N MET A 111 8.38 -0.87 18.42
CA MET A 111 7.13 -1.12 17.70
C MET A 111 5.97 -1.21 18.68
N HIS A 112 4.93 -0.43 18.46
CA HIS A 112 3.71 -0.44 19.28
C HIS A 112 2.63 -1.40 18.75
N GLU A 113 2.92 -2.12 17.66
CA GLU A 113 2.03 -3.15 17.12
C GLU A 113 2.83 -4.35 16.57
N SER A 114 2.18 -5.49 16.50
CA SER A 114 2.76 -6.73 15.99
C SER A 114 2.87 -6.75 14.47
N ALA A 115 3.86 -7.47 13.94
CA ALA A 115 4.00 -7.71 12.50
C ALA A 115 2.74 -8.35 11.91
N ALA A 116 2.11 -9.26 12.64
CA ALA A 116 0.89 -9.94 12.21
C ALA A 116 -0.29 -8.98 12.04
N ALA A 117 -0.51 -8.05 12.99
CA ALA A 117 -1.59 -7.06 12.90
C ALA A 117 -1.34 -6.05 11.78
N LEU A 118 -0.08 -5.64 11.55
CA LEU A 118 0.30 -4.78 10.43
C LEU A 118 0.06 -5.46 9.08
N PHE A 119 0.34 -6.76 8.98
CA PHE A 119 0.01 -7.53 7.79
C PHE A 119 -1.50 -7.67 7.61
N GLN A 120 -2.21 -8.11 8.65
CA GLN A 120 -3.66 -8.35 8.62
C GLN A 120 -4.46 -7.09 8.27
N GLY A 121 -4.09 -5.94 8.79
CA GLY A 121 -4.75 -4.65 8.56
C GLY A 121 -4.22 -3.95 7.30
N PRO A 122 -3.38 -2.93 7.44
CA PRO A 122 -3.04 -2.01 6.34
C PRO A 122 -2.42 -2.70 5.12
N ILE A 123 -1.62 -3.76 5.29
CA ILE A 123 -0.92 -4.39 4.18
C ILE A 123 -1.88 -5.26 3.34
N ALA A 124 -2.66 -6.14 3.97
CA ALA A 124 -3.59 -7.01 3.26
C ALA A 124 -4.71 -6.19 2.60
N ASP A 125 -5.19 -5.15 3.27
CA ASP A 125 -6.17 -4.23 2.70
C ASP A 125 -5.63 -3.50 1.47
N SER A 126 -4.39 -3.03 1.51
CA SER A 126 -3.77 -2.38 0.35
C SER A 126 -3.64 -3.32 -0.86
N LEU A 127 -3.32 -4.61 -0.66
CA LEU A 127 -3.28 -5.58 -1.75
C LEU A 127 -4.67 -5.80 -2.36
N THR A 128 -5.73 -5.80 -1.54
CA THR A 128 -7.12 -5.86 -2.00
C THR A 128 -7.47 -4.66 -2.87
N HIS A 129 -7.12 -3.47 -2.44
CA HIS A 129 -7.39 -2.23 -3.17
C HIS A 129 -6.56 -2.08 -4.46
N ILE A 130 -5.32 -2.56 -4.49
CA ILE A 130 -4.53 -2.66 -5.72
C ILE A 130 -5.22 -3.59 -6.73
N GLY A 131 -5.78 -4.70 -6.27
CA GLY A 131 -6.60 -5.59 -7.10
C GLY A 131 -7.84 -4.90 -7.68
N GLN A 132 -8.50 -4.05 -6.89
CA GLN A 132 -9.62 -3.22 -7.37
C GLN A 132 -9.18 -2.25 -8.46
N ILE A 133 -8.06 -1.54 -8.30
CA ILE A 133 -7.51 -0.65 -9.34
C ILE A 133 -7.24 -1.44 -10.62
N ALA A 134 -6.61 -2.62 -10.54
CA ALA A 134 -6.34 -3.46 -11.70
C ALA A 134 -7.64 -3.92 -12.41
N MET A 135 -8.70 -4.24 -11.66
CA MET A 135 -10.02 -4.57 -12.19
C MET A 135 -10.65 -3.36 -12.87
N LEU A 136 -10.63 -2.18 -12.24
CA LEU A 136 -11.16 -0.95 -12.81
C LEU A 136 -10.46 -0.56 -14.10
N ARG A 137 -9.15 -0.76 -14.21
CA ARG A 137 -8.40 -0.58 -15.48
C ARG A 137 -8.93 -1.48 -16.59
N ARG A 138 -9.25 -2.73 -16.26
CA ARG A 138 -9.85 -3.66 -17.25
C ARG A 138 -11.21 -3.16 -17.70
N MET A 139 -12.05 -2.73 -16.76
CA MET A 139 -13.37 -2.19 -17.06
C MET A 139 -13.32 -0.91 -17.88
N ALA A 140 -12.30 -0.07 -17.66
CA ALA A 140 -12.06 1.18 -18.40
C ALA A 140 -11.34 0.98 -19.75
N GLY A 141 -11.09 -0.26 -20.18
CA GLY A 141 -10.44 -0.55 -21.47
C GLY A 141 -8.92 -0.31 -21.50
N CYS A 142 -8.28 -0.09 -20.35
CA CYS A 142 -6.84 0.13 -20.23
C CYS A 142 -6.16 -0.94 -19.33
N SER A 143 -6.49 -2.21 -19.57
CA SER A 143 -6.05 -3.36 -18.77
C SER A 143 -4.52 -3.48 -18.69
N ILE A 144 -4.04 -4.01 -17.57
CA ILE A 144 -2.66 -4.46 -17.42
C ILE A 144 -2.56 -5.95 -17.72
N LYS A 145 -1.39 -6.39 -18.20
CA LYS A 145 -1.12 -7.81 -18.42
C LYS A 145 -1.07 -8.57 -17.09
N GLY A 146 -1.54 -9.81 -17.10
CA GLY A 146 -1.32 -10.75 -16.01
C GLY A 146 0.17 -11.01 -15.81
N GLU A 147 0.58 -11.42 -14.61
CA GLU A 147 1.98 -11.73 -14.31
C GLU A 147 2.10 -12.84 -13.30
N ASN A 148 3.07 -13.71 -13.48
CA ASN A 148 3.49 -14.67 -12.48
C ASN A 148 4.38 -13.96 -11.44
N TYR A 149 3.77 -13.39 -10.40
CA TYR A 149 4.49 -12.66 -9.34
C TYR A 149 5.48 -13.51 -8.55
N HIS A 150 5.35 -14.84 -8.56
CA HIS A 150 6.36 -15.72 -7.96
C HIS A 150 7.73 -15.61 -8.66
N LYS A 151 7.74 -15.23 -9.93
CA LYS A 151 8.95 -15.03 -10.74
C LYS A 151 9.41 -13.57 -10.78
N ALA A 152 8.64 -12.64 -10.20
CA ALA A 152 8.98 -11.22 -10.19
C ALA A 152 10.23 -10.93 -9.36
N GLU A 153 10.99 -9.93 -9.77
CA GLU A 153 12.13 -9.41 -9.00
C GLU A 153 11.65 -8.33 -8.02
N ILE A 154 11.39 -8.75 -6.79
CA ILE A 154 10.92 -7.88 -5.72
C ILE A 154 12.00 -7.79 -4.65
N THR A 155 12.50 -6.59 -4.39
CA THR A 155 13.61 -6.33 -3.46
C THR A 155 13.15 -5.43 -2.33
N ALA A 156 13.35 -5.85 -1.07
CA ALA A 156 13.04 -5.04 0.10
C ALA A 156 13.73 -3.66 0.02
N GLY A 157 13.00 -2.60 0.35
CA GLY A 157 13.47 -1.22 0.24
C GLY A 157 13.27 -0.58 -1.14
N ARG A 158 12.90 -1.31 -2.19
CA ARG A 158 12.53 -0.76 -3.50
C ARG A 158 11.04 -0.38 -3.49
N LEU A 159 10.74 0.83 -3.02
CA LEU A 159 9.39 1.29 -2.69
C LEU A 159 8.89 2.46 -3.55
N GLY A 160 9.62 2.83 -4.58
CA GLY A 160 9.24 3.90 -5.50
C GLY A 160 8.53 3.40 -6.75
N ALA A 161 8.22 4.33 -7.66
CA ALA A 161 7.62 4.02 -8.97
C ALA A 161 8.58 3.24 -9.89
N ASP A 162 9.89 3.36 -9.65
CA ASP A 162 10.93 2.63 -10.40
C ASP A 162 11.02 1.18 -9.88
N GLN A 163 10.27 0.29 -10.53
CA GLN A 163 10.22 -1.13 -10.23
C GLN A 163 10.93 -1.95 -11.33
N ALA A 164 11.33 -3.17 -10.98
CA ALA A 164 11.90 -4.10 -11.96
C ALA A 164 10.91 -4.38 -13.11
N THR A 165 11.45 -4.59 -14.30
CA THR A 165 10.66 -5.04 -15.44
C THR A 165 10.03 -6.41 -15.16
N PRO A 166 8.75 -6.61 -15.48
CA PRO A 166 8.10 -7.91 -15.31
C PRO A 166 8.86 -9.02 -16.02
N ARG A 167 9.15 -10.11 -15.31
CA ARG A 167 9.89 -11.25 -15.88
C ARG A 167 9.02 -12.24 -16.64
N ARG A 168 7.76 -12.38 -16.27
CA ARG A 168 6.83 -13.33 -16.90
C ARG A 168 5.41 -12.81 -16.91
N GLU A 169 5.08 -12.08 -17.94
CA GLU A 169 3.72 -11.65 -18.26
C GLU A 169 3.00 -12.66 -19.17
N PHE A 170 1.65 -12.64 -19.15
CA PHE A 170 0.74 -13.42 -20.01
C PHE A 170 -0.57 -12.69 -20.29
#